data_6d7246ae1b0944a4ae847eadb21a1e01
#
_entry.id   6d7246ae1b0944a4ae847eadb21a1e01
#
_cell.length_a   1.000
_cell.length_b   1.000
_cell.length_c   1.000
_cell.angle_alpha   90.00
_cell.angle_beta   90.00
_cell.angle_gamma   90.00
#
_symmetry.space_group_name_H-M   'P 1'
#
loop_
_entity.id
_entity.type
_entity.pdbx_description
1 polymer ?
#
loop_
_entity_poly.entity_id
_entity_poly.type
_entity_poly.pdbx_seq_one_letter_code
_entity_poly.pdbx_strand_id
1 'polypeptide(L)'
;MIGNNSCGTHSVLAEFYGPGPRMEHNVAELEVLTYDGLRLRVGRTPDGDLERFITAGGRRGEIYAKLRDLRDRYADPIRKRYPNFPRRVSGYNLDELLPERGFNVAGALIGSESTCVTVLEATLKMVPSPPARSLVIASSSRSGTRMAG
;
A
#
# COMPACT_ATOMS: atom_id res chain seq x y z
N MET A 1 -11.31 4.05 -8.39
CA MET A 1 -11.25 4.59 -7.01
C MET A 1 -10.00 4.08 -6.32
N ILE A 2 -8.93 4.84 -6.37
CA ILE A 2 -7.60 4.44 -5.91
C ILE A 2 -7.51 4.50 -4.37
N GLY A 3 -8.29 5.37 -3.72
CA GLY A 3 -8.22 5.57 -2.29
C GLY A 3 -9.11 4.66 -1.46
N ASN A 4 -10.14 4.10 -2.04
CA ASN A 4 -11.26 3.61 -1.25
C ASN A 4 -11.34 2.10 -1.07
N ASN A 5 -10.75 1.31 -1.94
CA ASN A 5 -10.82 -0.14 -1.84
C ASN A 5 -9.64 -0.81 -2.57
N SER A 6 -8.50 -0.24 -2.41
CA SER A 6 -7.30 -0.69 -3.12
C SER A 6 -6.62 -1.87 -2.43
N CYS A 7 -6.92 -2.13 -1.18
CA CYS A 7 -6.34 -3.26 -0.45
C CYS A 7 -6.75 -4.63 -1.06
N GLY A 8 -7.91 -4.70 -1.68
CA GLY A 8 -8.37 -5.92 -2.38
C GLY A 8 -7.93 -6.04 -3.84
N THR A 9 -7.32 -5.00 -4.41
CA THR A 9 -6.94 -5.01 -5.83
C THR A 9 -5.65 -5.79 -6.00
N HIS A 10 -5.76 -6.93 -6.67
CA HIS A 10 -4.64 -7.76 -7.07
C HIS A 10 -4.46 -7.70 -8.58
N SER A 11 -3.27 -7.40 -9.04
CA SER A 11 -2.94 -7.39 -10.46
C SER A 11 -1.88 -8.44 -10.76
N VAL A 12 -2.26 -9.47 -11.49
CA VAL A 12 -1.31 -10.49 -11.96
C VAL A 12 -0.19 -9.87 -12.79
N LEU A 13 -0.51 -8.88 -13.63
CA LEU A 13 0.51 -8.19 -14.40
C LEU A 13 1.49 -7.43 -13.52
N ALA A 14 1.03 -6.77 -12.46
CA ALA A 14 1.90 -6.08 -11.53
C ALA A 14 2.73 -7.04 -10.67
N GLU A 15 2.27 -8.28 -10.46
CA GLU A 15 3.03 -9.33 -9.80
C GLU A 15 4.23 -9.78 -10.63
N PHE A 16 4.04 -9.95 -11.96
CA PHE A 16 5.10 -10.45 -12.85
C PHE A 16 5.98 -9.35 -13.44
N TYR A 17 5.45 -8.18 -13.70
CA TYR A 17 6.12 -7.11 -14.45
C TYR A 17 6.28 -5.80 -13.67
N GLY A 18 5.73 -5.70 -12.48
CA GLY A 18 5.70 -4.48 -11.67
C GLY A 18 6.31 -4.66 -10.28
N PRO A 19 6.16 -3.64 -9.44
CA PRO A 19 6.72 -3.64 -8.08
C PRO A 19 6.02 -4.62 -7.13
N GLY A 20 4.87 -5.17 -7.52
CA GLY A 20 4.11 -6.12 -6.73
C GLY A 20 2.61 -6.09 -7.02
N PRO A 21 1.87 -7.12 -6.55
CA PRO A 21 0.48 -7.33 -6.93
C PRO A 21 -0.50 -6.36 -6.27
N ARG A 22 -0.15 -5.77 -5.13
CA ARG A 22 -1.05 -4.91 -4.37
C ARG A 22 -0.95 -3.44 -4.81
N MET A 23 -2.01 -2.68 -4.58
CA MET A 23 -2.09 -1.27 -5.00
C MET A 23 -0.99 -0.43 -4.34
N GLU A 24 -0.69 -0.64 -3.06
CA GLU A 24 0.35 0.11 -2.35
C GLU A 24 1.74 -0.04 -2.98
N HIS A 25 2.00 -1.14 -3.69
CA HIS A 25 3.27 -1.33 -4.41
C HIS A 25 3.34 -0.45 -5.68
N ASN A 26 2.20 -0.12 -6.26
CA ASN A 26 2.08 0.52 -7.56
C ASN A 26 1.78 2.03 -7.46
N VAL A 27 1.47 2.54 -6.28
CA VAL A 27 1.33 3.98 -6.05
C VAL A 27 2.69 4.58 -5.71
N ALA A 28 3.12 5.57 -6.48
CA ALA A 28 4.35 6.31 -6.22
C ALA A 28 4.10 7.47 -5.25
N GLU A 29 3.06 8.26 -5.52
CA GLU A 29 2.70 9.44 -4.74
C GLU A 29 1.18 9.61 -4.71
N LEU A 30 0.70 10.28 -3.67
CA LEU A 30 -0.67 10.74 -3.54
C LEU A 30 -0.70 12.24 -3.25
N GLU A 31 -1.64 12.95 -3.83
CA GLU A 31 -2.09 14.24 -3.34
C GLU A 31 -3.35 14.02 -2.50
N VAL A 32 -3.32 14.46 -1.26
CA VAL A 32 -4.38 14.19 -0.29
C VAL A 32 -4.86 15.47 0.37
N LEU A 33 -6.14 15.45 0.78
CA LEU A 33 -6.77 16.48 1.58
C LEU A 33 -7.07 15.90 2.97
N THR A 34 -6.57 16.56 4.00
CA THR A 34 -6.88 16.21 5.38
C THR A 34 -8.22 16.79 5.82
N TYR A 35 -8.77 16.32 6.94
CA TYR A 35 -10.05 16.79 7.48
C TYR A 35 -10.04 18.27 7.90
N ASP A 36 -8.86 18.81 8.18
CA ASP A 36 -8.65 20.23 8.50
C ASP A 36 -8.32 21.08 7.26
N GLY A 37 -8.50 20.52 6.06
CA GLY A 37 -8.38 21.25 4.79
C GLY A 37 -6.95 21.40 4.26
N LEU A 38 -5.94 20.75 4.86
CA LEU A 38 -4.58 20.81 4.37
C LEU A 38 -4.39 19.89 3.15
N ARG A 39 -3.88 20.44 2.04
CA ARG A 39 -3.43 19.64 0.90
C ARG A 39 -1.99 19.24 1.08
N LEU A 40 -1.71 17.96 0.92
CA LEU A 40 -0.37 17.37 1.05
C LEU A 40 -0.08 16.44 -0.11
N ARG A 41 1.14 16.55 -0.65
CA ARG A 41 1.70 15.51 -1.51
C ARG A 41 2.54 14.59 -0.65
N VAL A 42 2.24 13.30 -0.68
CA VAL A 42 2.84 12.26 0.16
C VAL A 42 3.32 11.09 -0.68
N GLY A 43 4.42 10.49 -0.27
CA GLY A 43 5.05 9.36 -0.95
C GLY A 43 6.05 8.70 -0.03
N ARG A 44 7.10 8.10 -0.61
CA ARG A 44 8.28 7.68 0.14
C ARG A 44 9.04 8.91 0.61
N THR A 45 9.40 8.92 1.88
CA THR A 45 10.07 10.06 2.52
C THR A 45 11.38 9.58 3.14
N PRO A 46 12.52 9.79 2.46
CA PRO A 46 13.84 9.49 3.03
C PRO A 46 14.05 10.21 4.38
N ASP A 47 14.86 9.64 5.26
CA ASP A 47 15.06 10.16 6.62
C ASP A 47 15.51 11.63 6.62
N GLY A 48 16.35 12.06 5.68
CA GLY A 48 16.76 13.45 5.53
C GLY A 48 15.60 14.40 5.22
N ASP A 49 14.65 13.98 4.40
CA ASP A 49 13.47 14.77 4.07
C ASP A 49 12.45 14.74 5.23
N LEU A 50 12.35 13.62 5.94
CA LEU A 50 11.51 13.49 7.12
C LEU A 50 11.93 14.51 8.20
N GLU A 51 13.22 14.59 8.52
CA GLU A 51 13.75 15.56 9.48
C GLU A 51 13.56 17.01 9.00
N ARG A 52 13.74 17.27 7.70
CA ARG A 52 13.47 18.60 7.13
C ARG A 52 12.01 19.01 7.29
N PHE A 53 11.05 18.11 7.02
CA PHE A 53 9.63 18.42 7.18
C PHE A 53 9.27 18.69 8.63
N ILE A 54 9.81 17.91 9.56
CA ILE A 54 9.58 18.10 10.99
C ILE A 54 10.18 19.43 11.47
N THR A 55 11.42 19.72 11.08
CA THR A 55 12.13 20.95 11.47
C THR A 55 11.48 22.20 10.88
N ALA A 56 10.98 22.12 9.64
CA ALA A 56 10.24 23.21 9.01
C ALA A 56 8.96 23.59 9.76
N GLY A 57 8.43 22.66 10.57
CA GLY A 57 7.28 22.91 11.44
C GLY A 57 5.96 23.05 10.68
N GLY A 58 5.05 23.79 11.27
CA GLY A 58 3.70 23.94 10.76
C GLY A 58 2.90 22.64 10.78
N ARG A 59 1.71 22.65 10.21
CA ARG A 59 0.79 21.50 10.23
C ARG A 59 1.37 20.24 9.55
N ARG A 60 2.13 20.44 8.48
CA ARG A 60 2.84 19.34 7.81
C ARG A 60 3.87 18.70 8.73
N GLY A 61 4.70 19.51 9.39
CA GLY A 61 5.72 19.02 10.30
C GLY A 61 5.11 18.24 11.48
N GLU A 62 4.01 18.74 12.05
CA GLU A 62 3.29 18.04 13.12
C GLU A 62 2.78 16.65 12.67
N ILE A 63 2.23 16.55 11.46
CA ILE A 63 1.75 15.28 10.90
C ILE A 63 2.92 14.29 10.78
N TYR A 64 4.02 14.72 10.16
CA TYR A 64 5.19 13.85 9.98
C TYR A 64 5.83 13.46 11.32
N ALA A 65 5.88 14.37 12.30
CA ALA A 65 6.35 14.05 13.66
C ALA A 65 5.48 12.97 14.31
N LYS A 66 4.16 13.11 14.24
CA LYS A 66 3.22 12.10 14.78
C LYS A 66 3.33 10.75 14.07
N LEU A 67 3.52 10.73 12.74
CA LEU A 67 3.72 9.50 11.98
C LEU A 67 5.04 8.81 12.37
N ARG A 68 6.10 9.57 12.60
CA ARG A 68 7.38 9.06 13.11
C ARG A 68 7.20 8.46 14.50
N ASP A 69 6.56 9.16 15.42
CA ASP A 69 6.33 8.69 16.79
C ASP A 69 5.48 7.42 16.80
N LEU A 70 4.46 7.35 15.92
CA LEU A 70 3.65 6.16 15.73
C LEU A 70 4.50 4.98 15.23
N ARG A 71 5.33 5.19 14.22
CA ARG A 71 6.28 4.20 13.71
C ARG A 71 7.18 3.70 14.82
N ASP A 72 7.85 4.61 15.53
CA ASP A 72 8.84 4.25 16.54
C ASP A 72 8.23 3.49 17.72
N ARG A 73 7.01 3.85 18.11
CA ARG A 73 6.26 3.17 19.18
C ARG A 73 5.82 1.77 18.79
N TYR A 74 5.43 1.55 17.56
CA TYR A 74 4.80 0.30 17.12
C TYR A 74 5.66 -0.53 16.16
N ALA A 75 6.90 -0.16 15.87
CA ALA A 75 7.78 -0.87 14.94
C ALA A 75 7.91 -2.37 15.28
N ASP A 76 8.19 -2.70 16.54
CA ASP A 76 8.35 -4.09 16.97
C ASP A 76 7.05 -4.90 16.92
N PRO A 77 5.91 -4.40 17.44
CA PRO A 77 4.61 -5.04 17.24
C PRO A 77 4.25 -5.24 15.77
N ILE A 78 4.53 -4.26 14.90
CA ILE A 78 4.26 -4.36 13.46
C ILE A 78 5.08 -5.51 12.86
N ARG A 79 6.39 -5.53 13.08
CA ARG A 79 7.27 -6.59 12.55
C ARG A 79 6.89 -7.99 13.02
N LYS A 80 6.41 -8.12 14.26
CA LYS A 80 6.06 -9.41 14.86
C LYS A 80 4.68 -9.91 14.50
N ARG A 81 3.70 -9.01 14.29
CA ARG A 81 2.29 -9.38 14.18
C ARG A 81 1.69 -9.20 12.78
N TYR A 82 2.29 -8.37 11.94
CA TYR A 82 1.80 -8.21 10.57
C TYR A 82 2.09 -9.48 9.78
N PRO A 83 1.05 -10.15 9.27
CA PRO A 83 1.24 -11.41 8.56
C PRO A 83 1.87 -11.16 7.18
N ASN A 84 2.84 -11.99 6.84
CA ASN A 84 3.50 -11.94 5.54
C ASN A 84 2.79 -12.85 4.53
N PHE A 85 1.60 -12.43 4.09
CA PHE A 85 0.91 -13.10 2.99
C PHE A 85 0.47 -12.07 1.92
N PRO A 86 0.33 -12.48 0.64
CA PRO A 86 0.14 -11.56 -0.49
C PRO A 86 -1.13 -10.71 -0.43
N ARG A 87 -2.19 -11.20 0.22
CA ARG A 87 -3.50 -10.54 0.27
C ARG A 87 -3.89 -10.12 1.68
N ARG A 88 -3.10 -9.27 2.30
CA ARG A 88 -3.49 -8.62 3.53
C ARG A 88 -4.44 -7.47 3.20
N VAL A 89 -5.68 -7.55 3.65
CA VAL A 89 -6.75 -6.58 3.33
C VAL A 89 -7.33 -5.91 4.57
N SER A 90 -6.91 -6.29 5.77
CA SER A 90 -7.46 -5.77 7.03
C SER A 90 -6.52 -4.77 7.68
N GLY A 91 -7.07 -3.65 8.10
CA GLY A 91 -6.36 -2.61 8.85
C GLY A 91 -5.47 -1.72 7.99
N TYR A 92 -4.81 -0.76 8.63
CA TYR A 92 -3.91 0.17 7.98
C TYR A 92 -2.56 -0.47 7.65
N ASN A 93 -1.93 -0.03 6.57
CA ASN A 93 -0.60 -0.50 6.15
C ASN A 93 0.51 0.23 6.93
N LEU A 94 0.53 0.10 8.26
CA LEU A 94 1.51 0.78 9.10
C LEU A 94 2.95 0.28 8.88
N ASP A 95 3.11 -0.91 8.34
CA ASP A 95 4.40 -1.47 7.92
C ASP A 95 5.06 -0.65 6.80
N GLU A 96 4.28 0.08 6.00
CA GLU A 96 4.82 1.00 4.99
C GLU A 96 5.56 2.21 5.60
N LEU A 97 5.30 2.53 6.88
CA LEU A 97 6.02 3.57 7.60
C LEU A 97 7.38 3.11 8.15
N LEU A 98 7.67 1.81 8.13
CA LEU A 98 8.94 1.30 8.65
C LEU A 98 10.13 1.78 7.80
N PRO A 99 11.33 1.94 8.39
CA PRO A 99 12.53 2.39 7.67
C PRO A 99 12.87 1.50 6.48
N GLU A 100 12.72 0.19 6.63
CA GLU A 100 12.95 -0.79 5.57
C GLU A 100 11.99 -0.67 4.38
N ARG A 101 10.88 0.05 4.54
CA ARG A 101 9.92 0.41 3.49
C ARG A 101 10.11 1.84 2.97
N GLY A 102 11.06 2.60 3.56
CA GLY A 102 11.40 3.96 3.16
C GLY A 102 10.38 5.01 3.61
N PHE A 103 9.76 4.82 4.76
CA PHE A 103 8.74 5.72 5.33
C PHE A 103 7.71 6.16 4.28
N ASN A 104 7.03 5.19 3.69
CA ASN A 104 6.12 5.38 2.56
C ASN A 104 4.71 5.78 3.05
N VAL A 105 4.49 7.07 3.20
CA VAL A 105 3.19 7.61 3.67
C VAL A 105 2.06 7.33 2.67
N ALA A 106 2.34 7.37 1.37
CA ALA A 106 1.33 7.02 0.37
C ALA A 106 0.88 5.56 0.52
N GLY A 107 1.83 4.63 0.67
CA GLY A 107 1.53 3.21 0.91
C GLY A 107 0.73 2.98 2.18
N ALA A 108 1.05 3.70 3.27
CA ALA A 108 0.34 3.60 4.54
C ALA A 108 -1.13 4.08 4.45
N LEU A 109 -1.41 5.05 3.57
CA LEU A 109 -2.77 5.58 3.36
C LEU A 109 -3.62 4.73 2.41
N ILE A 110 -3.01 3.89 1.58
CA ILE A 110 -3.75 2.97 0.71
C ILE A 110 -4.50 1.96 1.56
N GLY A 111 -5.78 1.77 1.28
CA GLY A 111 -6.65 0.90 2.06
C GLY A 111 -7.18 1.52 3.35
N SER A 112 -6.96 2.82 3.59
CA SER A 112 -7.55 3.54 4.72
C SER A 112 -9.04 3.85 4.56
N GLU A 113 -9.61 3.57 3.40
CA GLU A 113 -11.04 3.69 3.09
C GLU A 113 -11.64 5.06 3.47
N SER A 114 -10.89 6.12 3.16
CA SER A 114 -11.22 7.52 3.48
C SER A 114 -11.33 7.85 4.97
N THR A 115 -10.86 6.98 5.86
CA THR A 115 -10.89 7.25 7.30
C THR A 115 -9.82 8.22 7.77
N CYS A 116 -8.77 8.44 6.98
CA CYS A 116 -7.65 9.33 7.32
C CYS A 116 -7.64 10.62 6.50
N VAL A 117 -7.86 10.49 5.19
CA VAL A 117 -7.74 11.57 4.21
C VAL A 117 -8.66 11.31 3.02
N THR A 118 -8.90 12.37 2.22
CA THR A 118 -9.46 12.23 0.87
C THR A 118 -8.34 12.29 -0.15
N VAL A 119 -8.26 11.30 -1.04
CA VAL A 119 -7.29 11.30 -2.14
C VAL A 119 -7.82 12.16 -3.27
N LEU A 120 -7.03 13.14 -3.68
CA LEU A 120 -7.33 14.06 -4.79
C LEU A 120 -6.69 13.59 -6.09
N GLU A 121 -5.42 13.16 -6.03
CA GLU A 121 -4.64 12.72 -7.17
C GLU A 121 -3.71 11.58 -6.78
N ALA A 122 -3.39 10.70 -7.72
CA ALA A 122 -2.42 9.61 -7.52
C ALA A 122 -1.49 9.47 -8.72
N THR A 123 -0.19 9.31 -8.43
CA THR A 123 0.81 8.91 -9.41
C THR A 123 1.03 7.42 -9.32
N LEU A 124 0.76 6.71 -10.43
CA LEU A 124 0.86 5.25 -10.50
C LEU A 124 2.07 4.81 -11.29
N LYS A 125 2.70 3.73 -10.86
CA LYS A 125 3.70 2.99 -11.61
C LYS A 125 2.97 2.07 -12.58
N MET A 126 3.14 2.33 -13.87
CA MET A 126 2.52 1.53 -14.92
C MET A 126 3.35 0.28 -15.20
N VAL A 127 2.67 -0.80 -15.53
CA VAL A 127 3.30 -2.03 -16.00
C VAL A 127 3.12 -2.17 -17.51
N PRO A 128 4.10 -2.76 -18.24
CA PRO A 128 3.97 -2.97 -19.67
C PRO A 128 2.78 -3.90 -19.96
N SER A 129 2.01 -3.56 -21.00
CA SER A 129 0.95 -4.45 -21.48
C SER A 129 1.59 -5.55 -22.32
N PRO A 130 1.32 -6.86 -22.03
CA PRO A 130 1.86 -7.93 -22.83
C PRO A 130 1.30 -7.87 -24.27
N PRO A 131 2.13 -8.12 -25.30
CA PRO A 131 1.72 -8.02 -26.70
C PRO A 131 0.70 -9.10 -27.10
N ALA A 132 0.65 -10.20 -26.37
CA ALA A 132 -0.32 -11.29 -26.57
C ALA A 132 -0.91 -11.73 -25.23
N ARG A 133 -2.16 -12.13 -25.25
CA ARG A 133 -2.87 -12.65 -24.08
C ARG A 133 -3.53 -13.96 -24.48
N SER A 134 -3.44 -14.99 -23.63
CA SER A 134 -4.13 -16.26 -23.81
C SER A 134 -4.89 -16.63 -22.54
N LEU A 135 -6.00 -17.32 -22.70
CA LEU A 135 -6.77 -17.89 -21.61
C LEU A 135 -6.63 -19.41 -21.69
N VAL A 136 -6.13 -20.03 -20.63
CA VAL A 136 -6.09 -21.48 -20.48
C VAL A 136 -7.17 -21.88 -19.49
N ILE A 137 -8.12 -22.70 -19.94
CA ILE A 137 -9.16 -23.31 -19.10
C ILE A 137 -8.76 -24.76 -18.89
N ALA A 138 -8.39 -25.12 -17.65
CA ALA A 138 -8.14 -26.51 -17.28
C ALA A 138 -9.30 -27.06 -16.44
N SER A 139 -9.91 -28.16 -16.87
CA SER A 139 -10.87 -28.91 -16.07
C SER A 139 -10.22 -30.19 -15.57
N SER A 140 -10.21 -30.42 -14.27
CA SER A 140 -9.84 -31.73 -13.72
C SER A 140 -11.11 -32.55 -13.46
N SER A 141 -11.34 -33.60 -14.23
CA SER A 141 -12.31 -34.60 -13.87
C SER A 141 -11.71 -35.48 -12.77
N ARG A 142 -12.27 -35.48 -11.57
CA ARG A 142 -12.01 -36.54 -10.59
C ARG A 142 -12.61 -37.83 -11.13
N SER A 143 -11.80 -38.71 -11.63
CA SER A 143 -12.16 -40.11 -11.86
C SER A 143 -12.45 -40.73 -10.48
N GLY A 144 -13.74 -40.86 -10.16
CA GLY A 144 -14.18 -41.56 -8.96
C GLY A 144 -13.91 -43.05 -9.16
N THR A 145 -12.85 -43.56 -8.51
CA THR A 145 -12.69 -45.01 -8.33
C THR A 145 -13.81 -45.48 -7.42
N ARG A 146 -14.87 -46.07 -7.99
CA ARG A 146 -15.81 -46.88 -7.22
C ARG A 146 -15.04 -48.09 -6.72
N MET A 147 -14.79 -48.12 -5.42
CA MET A 147 -14.44 -49.37 -4.74
C MET A 147 -15.71 -50.23 -4.70
N ALA A 148 -15.73 -51.30 -5.52
CA ALA A 148 -16.67 -52.38 -5.34
C ALA A 148 -16.15 -53.26 -4.22
N GLY A 149 -16.95 -53.45 -3.19
CA GLY A 149 -16.79 -54.42 -2.13
C GLY A 149 -18.15 -54.92 -1.76
#